data_802c9c9888eb78106821015b120c04ea
#
_entry.id   802c9c9888eb78106821015b120c04ea
#
_cell.length_a   1.000
_cell.length_b   1.000
_cell.length_c   1.000
_cell.angle_alpha   90.00
_cell.angle_beta   90.00
_cell.angle_gamma   90.00
#
_symmetry.space_group_name_H-M   'P 1'
#
loop_
_entity.id
_entity.type
_entity.pdbx_description
1 polymer ?
#
loop_
_entity_poly.entity_id
_entity_poly.type
_entity_poly.pdbx_seq_one_letter_code
_entity_poly.pdbx_strand_id
1 'polypeptide(L)'
;MKAGETYTFKHTVAENETAEILGSGGLPVFSTPSMICLMEYTSYQFAKQYDHLTVGTEVNVKHLRACKVGTLLTATSEVIEHEGRRILFKVSVSDDKGLIGEDRKSVV
;
A
#
# COMPACT_ATOMS: atom_id res chain seq x y z
N MET A 1 14.93 12.08 0.40
CA MET A 1 14.12 11.31 1.37
C MET A 1 15.05 10.60 2.34
N LYS A 2 14.73 10.68 3.62
CA LYS A 2 15.60 10.10 4.67
C LYS A 2 14.89 8.93 5.34
N ALA A 3 15.66 7.94 5.75
CA ALA A 3 15.15 6.83 6.53
C ALA A 3 14.37 7.34 7.74
N GLY A 4 13.21 6.74 8.02
CA GLY A 4 12.32 7.12 9.11
C GLY A 4 11.23 8.12 8.73
N GLU A 5 11.32 8.81 7.59
CA GLU A 5 10.24 9.68 7.12
C GLU A 5 9.03 8.83 6.74
N THR A 6 7.83 9.36 7.03
CA THR A 6 6.57 8.65 6.77
C THR A 6 5.59 9.52 6.01
N TYR A 7 4.68 8.85 5.30
CA TYR A 7 3.57 9.48 4.59
C TYR A 7 2.34 8.60 4.76
N THR A 8 1.20 9.22 5.05
CA THR A 8 -0.05 8.52 5.31
C THR A 8 -1.11 8.92 4.30
N PHE A 9 -1.84 7.93 3.79
CA PHE A 9 -2.95 8.13 2.87
C PHE A 9 -4.16 7.33 3.34
N LYS A 10 -5.35 7.94 3.30
CA LYS A 10 -6.59 7.29 3.72
C LYS A 10 -7.42 6.91 2.51
N HIS A 11 -8.02 5.73 2.56
CA HIS A 11 -8.79 5.18 1.46
C HIS A 11 -9.97 4.37 2.00
N THR A 12 -11.14 4.55 1.39
CA THR A 12 -12.33 3.74 1.71
C THR A 12 -12.46 2.63 0.67
N VAL A 13 -12.62 1.40 1.14
CA VAL A 13 -12.75 0.24 0.25
C VAL A 13 -13.99 0.38 -0.63
N ALA A 14 -13.80 0.32 -1.95
CA ALA A 14 -14.85 0.42 -2.95
C ALA A 14 -15.27 -0.96 -3.48
N GLU A 15 -16.48 -1.06 -4.05
CA GLU A 15 -17.00 -2.32 -4.58
C GLU A 15 -16.11 -2.93 -5.67
N ASN A 16 -15.54 -2.09 -6.54
CA ASN A 16 -14.68 -2.56 -7.63
C ASN A 16 -13.30 -3.02 -7.17
N GLU A 17 -13.04 -3.00 -5.87
CA GLU A 17 -11.78 -3.42 -5.27
C GLU A 17 -11.87 -4.78 -4.57
N THR A 18 -13.03 -5.44 -4.65
CA THR A 18 -13.21 -6.73 -3.99
C THR A 18 -12.59 -7.88 -4.78
N ALA A 19 -12.19 -8.92 -4.07
CA ALA A 19 -11.60 -10.12 -4.68
C ALA A 19 -12.58 -10.78 -5.66
N GLU A 20 -13.86 -10.80 -5.33
CA GLU A 20 -14.91 -11.37 -6.18
C GLU A 20 -14.99 -10.64 -7.52
N ILE A 21 -15.02 -9.31 -7.53
CA ILE A 21 -15.14 -8.53 -8.77
C ILE A 21 -13.87 -8.61 -9.61
N LEU A 22 -12.70 -8.58 -8.98
CA LEU A 22 -11.42 -8.67 -9.69
C LEU A 22 -11.08 -10.09 -10.14
N GLY A 23 -11.79 -11.09 -9.63
CA GLY A 23 -11.48 -12.48 -9.94
C GLY A 23 -10.26 -13.03 -9.22
N SER A 24 -9.78 -12.33 -8.17
CA SER A 24 -8.62 -12.76 -7.39
C SER A 24 -8.97 -13.63 -6.20
N GLY A 25 -10.27 -13.88 -5.97
CA GLY A 25 -10.79 -14.71 -4.90
C GLY A 25 -12.30 -14.74 -4.98
N GLY A 26 -12.95 -15.48 -4.10
CA GLY A 26 -14.40 -15.72 -4.17
C GLY A 26 -15.25 -14.91 -3.21
N LEU A 27 -14.66 -13.97 -2.45
CA LEU A 27 -15.37 -13.23 -1.42
C LEU A 27 -15.47 -11.73 -1.75
N PRO A 28 -16.52 -11.04 -1.27
CA PRO A 28 -16.71 -9.61 -1.49
C PRO A 28 -15.92 -8.79 -0.45
N VAL A 29 -14.62 -9.03 -0.37
CA VAL A 29 -13.70 -8.36 0.56
C VAL A 29 -12.58 -7.69 -0.21
N PHE A 30 -11.93 -6.70 0.42
CA PHE A 30 -10.82 -5.97 -0.18
C PHE A 30 -9.77 -6.95 -0.70
N SER A 31 -9.46 -6.85 -1.99
CA SER A 31 -8.58 -7.82 -2.66
C SER A 31 -7.11 -7.52 -2.38
N THR A 32 -6.28 -8.56 -2.45
CA THR A 32 -4.83 -8.40 -2.34
C THR A 32 -4.28 -7.52 -3.47
N PRO A 33 -4.67 -7.67 -4.74
CA PRO A 33 -4.23 -6.74 -5.78
C PRO A 33 -4.58 -5.29 -5.49
N SER A 34 -5.79 -5.01 -4.99
CA SER A 34 -6.19 -3.65 -4.65
C SER A 34 -5.39 -3.09 -3.48
N MET A 35 -5.07 -3.94 -2.51
CA MET A 35 -4.21 -3.55 -1.39
C MET A 35 -2.81 -3.19 -1.86
N ILE A 36 -2.25 -3.97 -2.78
CA ILE A 36 -0.95 -3.67 -3.39
C ILE A 36 -1.02 -2.34 -4.14
N CYS A 37 -2.07 -2.10 -4.92
CA CYS A 37 -2.27 -0.81 -5.60
C CYS A 37 -2.31 0.35 -4.60
N LEU A 38 -3.00 0.20 -3.49
CA LEU A 38 -3.06 1.22 -2.44
C LEU A 38 -1.68 1.49 -1.85
N MET A 39 -0.91 0.44 -1.58
CA MET A 39 0.45 0.55 -1.06
C MET A 39 1.38 1.24 -2.06
N GLU A 40 1.29 0.88 -3.33
CA GLU A 40 2.07 1.50 -4.40
C GLU A 40 1.69 2.95 -4.60
N TYR A 41 0.39 3.25 -4.59
CA TYR A 41 -0.09 4.62 -4.73
C TYR A 41 0.42 5.50 -3.59
N THR A 42 0.34 5.00 -2.35
CA THR A 42 0.81 5.73 -1.16
C THR A 42 2.30 6.06 -1.26
N SER A 43 3.10 5.07 -1.64
CA SER A 43 4.56 5.25 -1.79
C SER A 43 4.88 6.18 -2.97
N TYR A 44 4.15 6.07 -4.07
CA TYR A 44 4.30 6.96 -5.23
C TYR A 44 4.00 8.40 -4.86
N GLN A 45 2.88 8.67 -4.17
CA GLN A 45 2.52 10.02 -3.74
C GLN A 45 3.55 10.58 -2.76
N PHE A 46 4.10 9.74 -1.89
CA PHE A 46 5.16 10.14 -0.98
C PHE A 46 6.41 10.60 -1.75
N ALA A 47 6.90 9.78 -2.67
CA ALA A 47 8.07 10.10 -3.48
C ALA A 47 7.84 11.34 -4.37
N LYS A 48 6.62 11.50 -4.88
CA LYS A 48 6.24 12.63 -5.73
C LYS A 48 6.38 13.97 -5.01
N GLN A 49 6.19 14.02 -3.70
CA GLN A 49 6.39 15.24 -2.92
C GLN A 49 7.84 15.74 -2.96
N TYR A 50 8.77 14.86 -3.30
CA TYR A 50 10.20 15.16 -3.45
C TYR A 50 10.62 15.22 -4.93
N ASP A 51 9.65 15.37 -5.84
CA ASP A 51 9.87 15.38 -7.29
C ASP A 51 10.47 14.08 -7.85
N HIS A 52 10.25 12.96 -7.16
CA HIS A 52 10.67 11.65 -7.63
C HIS A 52 9.49 10.97 -8.34
N LEU A 53 9.65 10.71 -9.64
CA LEU A 53 8.73 9.84 -10.38
C LEU A 53 9.28 8.42 -10.31
N THR A 54 8.49 7.52 -9.73
CA THR A 54 8.96 6.16 -9.41
C THR A 54 8.09 5.10 -10.05
N VAL A 55 8.69 3.93 -10.28
CA VAL A 55 7.99 2.70 -10.63
C VAL A 55 8.38 1.61 -9.65
N GLY A 56 7.44 0.74 -9.30
CA GLY A 56 7.72 -0.39 -8.42
C GLY A 56 8.63 -1.41 -9.10
N THR A 57 9.60 -1.92 -8.36
CA THR A 57 10.53 -2.94 -8.84
C THR A 57 10.43 -4.24 -8.06
N GLU A 58 9.94 -4.18 -6.83
CA GLU A 58 9.79 -5.36 -5.97
C GLU A 58 8.66 -5.12 -4.98
N VAL A 59 7.85 -6.15 -4.78
CA VAL A 59 6.73 -6.15 -3.82
C VAL A 59 6.82 -7.45 -3.01
N ASN A 60 6.79 -7.34 -1.69
CA ASN A 60 6.76 -8.49 -0.79
C ASN A 60 5.68 -8.23 0.25
N VAL A 61 4.47 -8.67 -0.05
CA VAL A 61 3.26 -8.30 0.68
C VAL A 61 2.65 -9.47 1.43
N LYS A 62 2.10 -9.16 2.61
CA LYS A 62 1.25 -10.08 3.37
C LYS A 62 -0.09 -9.41 3.60
N HIS A 63 -1.15 -10.08 3.21
CA HIS A 63 -2.53 -9.66 3.45
C HIS A 63 -3.03 -10.44 4.66
N LEU A 64 -3.02 -9.81 5.82
CA LEU A 64 -3.17 -10.48 7.11
C LEU A 64 -4.62 -10.65 7.55
N ARG A 65 -5.51 -9.74 7.12
CA ARG A 65 -6.90 -9.76 7.56
C ARG A 65 -7.82 -9.19 6.48
N ALA A 66 -8.98 -9.80 6.31
CA ALA A 66 -9.97 -9.34 5.36
C ALA A 66 -10.73 -8.11 5.88
N CYS A 67 -11.18 -7.26 4.97
CA CYS A 67 -12.10 -6.18 5.29
C CYS A 67 -13.10 -5.99 4.15
N LYS A 68 -14.26 -5.45 4.49
CA LYS A 68 -15.39 -5.30 3.57
C LYS A 68 -15.44 -3.91 2.92
N VAL A 69 -16.26 -3.80 1.87
CA VAL A 69 -16.61 -2.53 1.23
C VAL A 69 -17.06 -1.52 2.30
N GLY A 70 -16.63 -0.28 2.18
CA GLY A 70 -16.97 0.80 3.10
C GLY A 70 -15.98 0.95 4.26
N THR A 71 -15.06 0.02 4.45
CA THR A 71 -14.04 0.12 5.51
C THR A 71 -13.07 1.26 5.19
N LEU A 72 -12.83 2.13 6.17
CA LEU A 72 -11.82 3.18 6.05
C LEU A 72 -10.45 2.59 6.39
N LEU A 73 -9.54 2.69 5.43
CA LEU A 73 -8.16 2.21 5.57
C LEU A 73 -7.19 3.38 5.72
N THR A 74 -6.15 3.15 6.51
CA THR A 74 -5.02 4.06 6.63
C THR A 74 -3.78 3.34 6.11
N ALA A 75 -3.20 3.85 5.02
CA ALA A 75 -1.96 3.33 4.47
C ALA A 75 -0.81 4.25 4.88
N THR A 76 0.24 3.67 5.43
CA THR A 76 1.42 4.42 5.87
C THR A 76 2.65 3.85 5.20
N SER A 77 3.38 4.72 4.50
CA SER A 77 4.65 4.38 3.86
C SER A 77 5.79 5.02 4.64
N GLU A 78 6.79 4.23 4.96
CA GLU A 78 7.98 4.69 5.68
C GLU A 78 9.22 4.42 4.82
N VAL A 79 10.10 5.42 4.69
CA VAL A 79 11.38 5.25 4.01
C VAL A 79 12.29 4.43 4.92
N ILE A 80 12.73 3.27 4.45
CA ILE A 80 13.70 2.43 5.15
C ILE A 80 15.10 2.78 4.67
N GLU A 81 15.27 2.96 3.36
CA GLU A 81 16.56 3.22 2.75
C GLU A 81 16.35 3.98 1.43
N HIS A 82 17.23 4.94 1.17
CA HIS A 82 17.25 5.65 -0.12
C HIS A 82 18.68 5.71 -0.60
N GLU A 83 18.95 5.00 -1.68
CA GLU A 83 20.29 4.88 -2.25
C GLU A 83 20.23 5.11 -3.76
N GLY A 84 20.82 6.22 -4.22
CA GLY A 84 20.74 6.61 -5.63
C GLY A 84 19.30 6.80 -6.06
N ARG A 85 18.89 6.05 -7.08
CA ARG A 85 17.52 6.10 -7.63
C ARG A 85 16.59 5.10 -6.94
N ARG A 86 17.12 4.21 -6.11
CA ARG A 86 16.35 3.17 -5.45
C ARG A 86 15.91 3.63 -4.07
N ILE A 87 14.63 3.45 -3.78
CA ILE A 87 14.05 3.71 -2.45
C ILE A 87 13.40 2.42 -1.97
N LEU A 88 13.72 2.01 -0.75
CA LEU A 88 13.06 0.91 -0.07
C LEU A 88 12.05 1.47 0.93
N PHE A 89 10.80 1.09 0.78
CA PHE A 89 9.71 1.48 1.69
C PHE A 89 9.23 0.28 2.50
N LYS A 90 8.81 0.56 3.72
CA LYS A 90 7.94 -0.33 4.48
C LYS A 90 6.55 0.30 4.46
N VAL A 91 5.55 -0.45 4.00
CA VAL A 91 4.19 0.05 3.88
C VAL A 91 3.27 -0.81 4.73
N SER A 92 2.38 -0.17 5.45
CA SER A 92 1.36 -0.86 6.24
C SER A 92 -0.02 -0.30 5.89
N VAL A 93 -1.04 -1.17 5.97
CA VAL A 93 -2.44 -0.78 5.81
C VAL A 93 -3.19 -1.28 7.03
N SER A 94 -3.93 -0.40 7.65
CA SER A 94 -4.73 -0.73 8.85
C SER A 94 -6.12 -0.14 8.76
N ASP A 95 -7.05 -0.72 9.53
CA ASP A 95 -8.36 -0.16 9.80
C ASP A 95 -8.46 0.19 11.29
N ASP A 96 -9.66 0.43 11.81
CA ASP A 96 -9.89 0.76 13.22
C ASP A 96 -9.60 -0.41 14.17
N LYS A 97 -9.50 -1.63 13.65
CA LYS A 97 -9.26 -2.85 14.45
C LYS A 97 -7.81 -3.30 14.45
N GLY A 98 -6.99 -2.71 13.58
CA GLY A 98 -5.57 -3.03 13.50
C GLY A 98 -5.07 -3.29 12.10
N LEU A 99 -3.95 -3.99 12.00
CA LEU A 99 -3.23 -4.21 10.76
C LEU A 99 -3.99 -5.11 9.79
N ILE A 100 -4.15 -4.65 8.55
CA ILE A 100 -4.75 -5.39 7.43
C ILE A 100 -3.66 -6.07 6.61
N GLY A 101 -2.57 -5.38 6.38
CA GLY A 101 -1.47 -5.91 5.59
C GLY A 101 -0.22 -5.07 5.71
N GLU A 102 0.88 -5.66 5.23
CA GLU A 102 2.18 -4.99 5.23
C GLU A 102 3.01 -5.43 4.03
N ASP A 103 3.94 -4.58 3.63
CA ASP A 103 4.77 -4.80 2.46
C ASP A 103 6.16 -4.19 2.69
N ARG A 104 7.15 -4.81 2.05
CA ARG A 104 8.44 -4.18 1.79
C ARG A 104 8.56 -4.04 0.28
N LYS A 105 8.70 -2.81 -0.19
CA LYS A 105 8.73 -2.55 -1.63
C LYS A 105 9.89 -1.65 -2.02
N SER A 106 10.47 -1.95 -3.16
CA SER A 106 11.49 -1.11 -3.78
C SER A 106 10.91 -0.38 -4.98
N VAL A 107 11.35 0.85 -5.18
CA VAL A 107 11.02 1.67 -6.35
C VAL A 107 12.29 2.31 -6.91
N VAL A 108 12.24 2.67 -8.16
CA VAL A 108 13.29 3.45 -8.81
C VAL A 108 12.71 4.59 -9.63
#